data_5a5c7793e023c43cab0c09561b35d37c
#
_entry.id   5a5c7793e023c43cab0c09561b35d37c
#
_cell.length_a   1.000
_cell.length_b   1.000
_cell.length_c   1.000
_cell.angle_alpha   90.00
_cell.angle_beta   90.00
_cell.angle_gamma   90.00
#
_symmetry.space_group_name_H-M   'P 1'
#
loop_
_entity.id
_entity.type
_entity.pdbx_description
1 polymer ?
#
loop_
_entity_poly.entity_id
_entity_poly.type
_entity_poly.pdbx_seq_one_letter_code
_entity_poly.pdbx_strand_id
1 'polypeptide(L)'
;MTRGYRPKARRSELPFTKAAGQLMEGKDGIEIGGYSDYRGVPVVGVWTWLKDYSFGLVTEIDYDEAFEPLNILRRAFYTMFGLLALTTLAILAFTVIVSRLQREARQAAVEAKQLGQYRLDEKLGEGAMGTVYRGHHAMLRRQSAIKLLNVDRVNETSIDRFEQEVQITCNLNNPHTIAIYDYGRTPEGVFYYAMEYLDGINLQDLVDKFGPQPEGRVAKILDQLCSSLFEAHSMGLVHRDIKPANVMLNRRGGVPDFVKLLDFGLVRAVDDAKRNKNQEGMAGTPLYMSPESIQTPDLVDARSDLYAVGAVGYFLLTGSAVFQATSLAELCQLHVDAVPLAPSLRAGKQIASELEHAIMSCLEKNRAKRPQTARDLANLIHRLASSDAWTINDADAWWSRYQRGGNPTIASETQILTQNPGTPRKDSDSLWSTVNNPKDFDKTVDFGTILTDVEPHSPQEDDKKTT
;
A
#
# COMPACT_ATOMS: atom_id res chain seq x y z
N MET A 1 17.05 -35.27 59.93
CA MET A 1 16.91 -35.35 61.39
C MET A 1 16.51 -33.97 61.92
N THR A 2 15.25 -33.76 62.11
CA THR A 2 14.70 -32.50 62.65
C THR A 2 15.05 -32.46 64.12
N ARG A 3 15.78 -31.43 64.53
CA ARG A 3 16.11 -31.19 65.96
C ARG A 3 14.81 -31.14 66.78
N GLY A 4 14.66 -32.07 67.74
CA GLY A 4 13.45 -32.24 68.52
C GLY A 4 13.00 -30.92 69.18
N TYR A 5 11.94 -30.36 68.73
CA TYR A 5 11.27 -29.22 69.33
C TYR A 5 10.66 -29.71 70.64
N ARG A 6 11.14 -29.19 71.76
CA ARG A 6 10.56 -29.46 73.08
C ARG A 6 9.63 -28.29 73.41
N PRO A 7 8.33 -28.54 73.63
CA PRO A 7 7.42 -27.49 74.08
C PRO A 7 7.89 -26.89 75.39
N LYS A 8 7.87 -25.56 75.54
CA LYS A 8 8.26 -24.84 76.74
C LYS A 8 7.21 -24.97 77.89
N ALA A 9 5.98 -25.26 77.58
CA ALA A 9 4.88 -25.44 78.48
C ALA A 9 4.71 -26.92 78.90
N ARG A 10 4.20 -27.15 80.16
CA ARG A 10 3.86 -28.51 80.61
C ARG A 10 2.71 -29.06 79.78
N ARG A 11 2.72 -30.35 79.43
CA ARG A 11 1.75 -31.04 78.64
C ARG A 11 0.30 -30.85 79.08
N SER A 12 0.10 -30.66 80.40
CA SER A 12 -1.20 -30.38 81.03
C SER A 12 -1.72 -28.95 80.82
N GLU A 13 -0.86 -28.06 80.32
CA GLU A 13 -1.18 -26.62 80.08
C GLU A 13 -1.40 -26.31 78.62
N LEU A 14 -1.16 -27.27 77.70
CA LEU A 14 -1.34 -27.09 76.29
C LEU A 14 -2.77 -27.47 75.88
N PRO A 15 -3.42 -26.72 74.94
CA PRO A 15 -4.70 -27.11 74.39
C PRO A 15 -4.57 -28.43 73.65
N PHE A 16 -5.65 -29.18 73.55
CA PHE A 16 -5.69 -30.37 72.72
C PHE A 16 -5.39 -30.01 71.24
N THR A 17 -4.64 -30.89 70.58
CA THR A 17 -4.48 -30.78 69.11
C THR A 17 -5.84 -30.91 68.46
N LYS A 18 -5.99 -30.45 67.25
CA LYS A 18 -7.24 -30.51 66.46
C LYS A 18 -7.77 -31.95 66.37
N ALA A 19 -6.87 -32.89 66.12
CA ALA A 19 -7.20 -34.32 66.07
C ALA A 19 -7.68 -34.85 67.42
N ALA A 20 -6.95 -34.55 68.49
CA ALA A 20 -7.31 -34.98 69.83
C ALA A 20 -8.66 -34.39 70.30
N GLY A 21 -8.91 -33.10 70.04
CA GLY A 21 -10.18 -32.46 70.39
C GLY A 21 -11.38 -33.11 69.68
N GLN A 22 -11.27 -33.43 68.44
CA GLN A 22 -12.35 -34.06 67.66
C GLN A 22 -12.56 -35.52 68.02
N LEU A 23 -11.50 -36.26 68.34
CA LEU A 23 -11.60 -37.60 68.83
C LEU A 23 -12.29 -37.70 70.24
N MET A 24 -12.07 -36.75 71.10
CA MET A 24 -12.78 -36.68 72.40
C MET A 24 -14.30 -36.45 72.18
N GLU A 25 -14.71 -35.86 71.07
CA GLU A 25 -16.12 -35.72 70.70
C GLU A 25 -16.67 -36.94 69.93
N GLY A 26 -15.84 -37.98 69.75
CA GLY A 26 -16.18 -39.19 69.01
C GLY A 26 -16.29 -38.95 67.52
N LYS A 27 -15.63 -37.95 66.94
CA LYS A 27 -15.69 -37.58 65.52
C LYS A 27 -14.43 -38.04 64.81
N ASP A 28 -14.65 -38.63 63.67
CA ASP A 28 -13.59 -38.91 62.68
C ASP A 28 -13.29 -37.67 61.87
N GLY A 29 -12.09 -37.55 61.38
CA GLY A 29 -11.72 -36.38 60.52
C GLY A 29 -10.40 -36.55 59.80
N ILE A 30 -10.24 -35.67 58.83
CA ILE A 30 -9.02 -35.50 58.05
C ILE A 30 -8.70 -33.99 57.95
N GLU A 31 -7.42 -33.65 58.06
CA GLU A 31 -6.94 -32.29 57.86
C GLU A 31 -5.72 -32.28 56.94
N ILE A 32 -5.89 -31.70 55.77
CA ILE A 32 -4.82 -31.60 54.76
C ILE A 32 -4.21 -30.20 54.74
N GLY A 33 -4.94 -29.17 55.26
CA GLY A 33 -4.48 -27.78 55.29
C GLY A 33 -3.37 -27.51 56.34
N GLY A 34 -3.08 -28.49 57.14
CA GLY A 34 -2.09 -28.41 58.21
C GLY A 34 -2.66 -27.93 59.56
N TYR A 35 -2.28 -28.60 60.63
CA TYR A 35 -2.55 -28.19 61.99
C TYR A 35 -1.33 -28.48 62.85
N SER A 36 -1.21 -27.87 64.01
CA SER A 36 -0.10 -28.11 64.93
C SER A 36 -0.33 -29.39 65.75
N ASP A 37 0.63 -30.32 65.69
CA ASP A 37 0.64 -31.48 66.55
C ASP A 37 0.95 -31.09 68.05
N TYR A 38 1.07 -32.07 68.92
CA TYR A 38 1.39 -31.85 70.35
C TYR A 38 2.79 -31.24 70.58
N ARG A 39 3.67 -31.25 69.58
CA ARG A 39 4.99 -30.64 69.57
C ARG A 39 4.95 -29.21 69.04
N GLY A 40 3.86 -28.77 68.46
CA GLY A 40 3.73 -27.50 67.81
C GLY A 40 4.23 -27.52 66.34
N VAL A 41 4.50 -28.72 65.79
CA VAL A 41 4.94 -28.88 64.39
C VAL A 41 3.70 -28.94 63.47
N PRO A 42 3.69 -28.25 62.39
CA PRO A 42 2.63 -28.38 61.38
C PRO A 42 2.60 -29.80 60.81
N VAL A 43 1.45 -30.46 60.89
CA VAL A 43 1.24 -31.81 60.38
C VAL A 43 -0.05 -31.90 59.60
N VAL A 44 -0.13 -32.83 58.66
CA VAL A 44 -1.39 -33.30 58.07
C VAL A 44 -1.75 -34.61 58.72
N GLY A 45 -3.03 -34.86 58.93
CA GLY A 45 -3.41 -36.08 59.63
C GLY A 45 -4.83 -36.53 59.41
N VAL A 46 -5.02 -37.79 59.69
CA VAL A 46 -6.33 -38.48 59.72
C VAL A 46 -6.54 -39.07 61.07
N TRP A 47 -7.72 -38.94 61.61
CA TRP A 47 -8.08 -39.56 62.91
C TRP A 47 -9.44 -40.21 62.83
N THR A 48 -9.58 -41.31 63.56
CA THR A 48 -10.81 -42.07 63.67
C THR A 48 -11.07 -42.58 65.06
N TRP A 49 -12.34 -42.59 65.48
CA TRP A 49 -12.73 -43.13 66.76
C TRP A 49 -13.18 -44.56 66.60
N LEU A 50 -12.44 -45.51 67.19
CA LEU A 50 -12.76 -46.94 67.13
C LEU A 50 -13.71 -47.29 68.31
N LYS A 51 -15.02 -47.31 67.98
CA LYS A 51 -16.11 -47.48 68.93
C LYS A 51 -16.02 -48.78 69.72
N ASP A 52 -15.66 -49.88 69.09
CA ASP A 52 -15.59 -51.21 69.67
C ASP A 52 -14.46 -51.36 70.65
N TYR A 53 -13.47 -50.50 70.58
CA TYR A 53 -12.28 -50.54 71.43
C TYR A 53 -12.18 -49.32 72.32
N SER A 54 -13.09 -48.37 72.26
CA SER A 54 -13.14 -47.13 73.05
C SER A 54 -11.81 -46.32 73.05
N PHE A 55 -11.13 -46.27 71.89
CA PHE A 55 -9.94 -45.40 71.73
C PHE A 55 -9.93 -44.73 70.38
N GLY A 56 -9.24 -43.54 70.25
CA GLY A 56 -9.00 -42.82 69.06
C GLY A 56 -7.62 -43.14 68.48
N LEU A 57 -7.59 -43.37 67.13
CA LEU A 57 -6.38 -43.55 66.39
C LEU A 57 -6.10 -42.28 65.56
N VAL A 58 -4.87 -41.73 65.63
CA VAL A 58 -4.40 -40.59 64.88
C VAL A 58 -3.17 -41.03 64.05
N THR A 59 -3.16 -40.72 62.81
CA THR A 59 -2.01 -40.85 61.95
C THR A 59 -1.64 -39.48 61.43
N GLU A 60 -0.44 -39.03 61.72
CA GLU A 60 0.08 -37.70 61.36
C GLU A 60 1.39 -37.84 60.57
N ILE A 61 1.59 -36.97 59.63
CA ILE A 61 2.85 -36.82 58.87
C ILE A 61 3.21 -35.33 58.86
N ASP A 62 4.48 -34.99 59.00
CA ASP A 62 4.94 -33.63 58.97
C ASP A 62 4.52 -32.95 57.65
N TYR A 63 3.98 -31.72 57.71
CA TYR A 63 3.46 -31.00 56.57
C TYR A 63 4.49 -30.84 55.46
N ASP A 64 5.73 -30.49 55.83
CA ASP A 64 6.84 -30.33 54.90
C ASP A 64 7.19 -31.63 54.20
N GLU A 65 7.16 -32.77 54.91
CA GLU A 65 7.41 -34.11 54.34
C GLU A 65 6.30 -34.53 53.39
N ALA A 66 5.04 -34.32 53.76
CA ALA A 66 3.88 -34.63 52.94
C ALA A 66 3.87 -33.87 51.60
N PHE A 67 4.31 -32.61 51.60
CA PHE A 67 4.31 -31.74 50.44
C PHE A 67 5.68 -31.57 49.76
N GLU A 68 6.73 -32.27 50.23
CA GLU A 68 8.08 -32.22 49.61
C GLU A 68 8.06 -32.55 48.10
N PRO A 69 7.39 -33.62 47.61
CA PRO A 69 7.32 -33.91 46.18
C PRO A 69 6.67 -32.79 45.37
N LEU A 70 5.64 -32.16 45.92
CA LEU A 70 4.93 -31.05 45.28
C LEU A 70 5.81 -29.79 45.18
N ASN A 71 6.59 -29.53 46.24
CA ASN A 71 7.54 -28.41 46.22
C ASN A 71 8.69 -28.59 45.26
N ILE A 72 9.18 -29.83 45.08
CA ILE A 72 10.18 -30.17 44.07
C ILE A 72 9.61 -29.93 42.68
N LEU A 73 8.40 -30.45 42.43
CA LEU A 73 7.72 -30.26 41.14
C LEU A 73 7.50 -28.79 40.82
N ARG A 74 7.03 -28.00 41.77
CA ARG A 74 6.81 -26.56 41.65
C ARG A 74 8.11 -25.81 41.30
N ARG A 75 9.22 -26.14 41.95
CA ARG A 75 10.54 -25.56 41.62
C ARG A 75 10.99 -25.93 40.21
N ALA A 76 10.81 -27.18 39.81
CA ALA A 76 11.12 -27.63 38.47
C ALA A 76 10.31 -26.88 37.40
N PHE A 77 9.03 -26.66 37.61
CA PHE A 77 8.21 -25.84 36.71
C PHE A 77 8.71 -24.39 36.61
N TYR A 78 8.98 -23.74 37.76
CA TYR A 78 9.48 -22.36 37.69
C TYR A 78 10.83 -22.23 37.01
N THR A 79 11.75 -23.18 37.18
CA THR A 79 13.04 -23.18 36.46
C THR A 79 12.85 -23.39 34.99
N MET A 80 11.97 -24.30 34.57
CA MET A 80 11.64 -24.56 33.17
C MET A 80 11.04 -23.33 32.52
N PHE A 81 10.05 -22.69 33.14
CA PHE A 81 9.44 -21.45 32.61
C PHE A 81 10.44 -20.29 32.56
N GLY A 82 11.32 -20.17 33.55
CA GLY A 82 12.39 -19.18 33.55
C GLY A 82 13.35 -19.36 32.36
N LEU A 83 13.75 -20.60 32.10
CA LEU A 83 14.61 -20.92 30.95
C LEU A 83 13.89 -20.63 29.61
N LEU A 84 12.60 -20.98 29.47
CA LEU A 84 11.82 -20.73 28.30
C LEU A 84 11.68 -19.20 28.03
N ALA A 85 11.42 -18.43 29.08
CA ALA A 85 11.34 -16.98 28.97
C ALA A 85 12.69 -16.36 28.55
N LEU A 86 13.79 -16.85 29.10
CA LEU A 86 15.14 -16.39 28.78
C LEU A 86 15.49 -16.68 27.30
N THR A 87 15.21 -17.91 26.83
CA THR A 87 15.46 -18.29 25.43
C THR A 87 14.60 -17.46 24.46
N THR A 88 13.34 -17.24 24.78
CA THR A 88 12.46 -16.39 23.97
C THR A 88 12.99 -14.95 23.88
N LEU A 89 13.44 -14.39 25.00
CA LEU A 89 14.02 -13.04 25.03
C LEU A 89 15.33 -12.97 24.22
N ALA A 90 16.17 -14.01 24.32
CA ALA A 90 17.42 -14.09 23.56
C ALA A 90 17.16 -14.16 22.04
N ILE A 91 16.17 -14.96 21.60
CA ILE A 91 15.77 -15.04 20.19
C ILE A 91 15.24 -13.69 19.71
N LEU A 92 14.40 -13.03 20.49
CA LEU A 92 13.87 -11.70 20.15
C LEU A 92 15.00 -10.67 20.01
N ALA A 93 15.92 -10.62 20.99
CA ALA A 93 17.07 -9.73 20.94
C ALA A 93 17.96 -10.00 19.71
N PHE A 94 18.24 -11.27 19.43
CA PHE A 94 19.01 -11.68 18.26
C PHE A 94 18.34 -11.23 16.95
N THR A 95 17.02 -11.45 16.83
CA THR A 95 16.25 -11.02 15.64
C THR A 95 16.31 -9.51 15.45
N VAL A 96 16.18 -8.72 16.53
CA VAL A 96 16.28 -7.26 16.46
C VAL A 96 17.69 -6.81 16.05
N ILE A 97 18.74 -7.44 16.59
CA ILE A 97 20.14 -7.10 16.26
C ILE A 97 20.41 -7.43 14.77
N VAL A 98 20.02 -8.61 14.29
CA VAL A 98 20.21 -9.00 12.89
C VAL A 98 19.46 -8.06 11.95
N SER A 99 18.21 -7.69 12.29
CA SER A 99 17.43 -6.72 11.50
C SER A 99 18.09 -5.34 11.43
N ARG A 100 18.67 -4.86 12.53
CA ARG A 100 19.42 -3.59 12.54
C ARG A 100 20.68 -3.65 11.69
N LEU A 101 21.48 -4.67 11.83
CA LEU A 101 22.70 -4.84 11.03
C LEU A 101 22.39 -4.94 9.54
N GLN A 102 21.32 -5.65 9.15
CA GLN A 102 20.87 -5.70 7.75
C GLN A 102 20.42 -4.34 7.22
N ARG A 103 19.73 -3.53 8.05
CA ARG A 103 19.35 -2.16 7.65
C ARG A 103 20.56 -1.26 7.45
N GLU A 104 21.52 -1.30 8.36
CA GLU A 104 22.78 -0.54 8.25
C GLU A 104 23.59 -0.95 7.02
N ALA A 105 23.71 -2.26 6.75
CA ALA A 105 24.39 -2.76 5.54
C ALA A 105 23.69 -2.30 4.25
N ARG A 106 22.34 -2.31 4.21
CA ARG A 106 21.56 -1.79 3.07
C ARG A 106 21.78 -0.28 2.85
N GLN A 107 21.79 0.50 3.93
CA GLN A 107 22.04 1.94 3.85
C GLN A 107 23.47 2.22 3.37
N ALA A 108 24.47 1.49 3.88
CA ALA A 108 25.86 1.62 3.45
C ALA A 108 26.05 1.26 1.97
N ALA A 109 25.34 0.26 1.45
CA ALA A 109 25.38 -0.11 0.03
C ALA A 109 24.83 1.02 -0.87
N VAL A 110 23.76 1.70 -0.44
CA VAL A 110 23.20 2.87 -1.13
C VAL A 110 24.12 4.10 -1.01
N GLU A 111 24.72 4.32 0.16
CA GLU A 111 25.68 5.39 0.40
C GLU A 111 26.99 5.22 -0.38
N ALA A 112 27.43 3.97 -0.63
CA ALA A 112 28.55 3.66 -1.51
C ALA A 112 28.29 4.02 -2.98
N LYS A 113 27.06 4.49 -3.33
CA LYS A 113 26.65 4.92 -4.67
C LYS A 113 26.91 3.88 -5.77
N GLN A 114 27.07 2.62 -5.42
CA GLN A 114 27.29 1.52 -6.38
C GLN A 114 26.30 0.38 -6.16
N LEU A 115 25.52 0.06 -7.20
CA LEU A 115 24.55 -1.00 -7.20
C LEU A 115 24.83 -1.95 -8.39
N GLY A 116 25.44 -3.08 -8.11
CA GLY A 116 25.87 -3.99 -9.17
C GLY A 116 26.77 -3.27 -10.19
N GLN A 117 26.33 -3.21 -11.44
CA GLN A 117 27.06 -2.53 -12.54
C GLN A 117 26.72 -1.04 -12.68
N TYR A 118 25.89 -0.47 -11.79
CA TYR A 118 25.44 0.93 -11.87
C TYR A 118 26.04 1.76 -10.75
N ARG A 119 26.40 3.01 -11.08
CA ARG A 119 26.76 4.05 -10.12
C ARG A 119 25.63 5.05 -10.02
N LEU A 120 25.25 5.39 -8.78
CA LEU A 120 24.23 6.38 -8.50
C LEU A 120 24.86 7.78 -8.44
N ASP A 121 24.27 8.74 -9.16
CA ASP A 121 24.74 10.12 -9.19
C ASP A 121 23.90 11.00 -8.27
N GLU A 122 22.62 11.20 -8.59
CA GLU A 122 21.71 12.05 -7.81
C GLU A 122 20.32 11.42 -7.68
N LYS A 123 19.61 11.76 -6.60
CA LYS A 123 18.23 11.35 -6.37
C LYS A 123 17.30 12.18 -7.24
N LEU A 124 16.50 11.52 -8.09
CA LEU A 124 15.49 12.12 -8.94
C LEU A 124 14.14 12.25 -8.25
N GLY A 125 13.78 11.27 -7.40
CA GLY A 125 12.50 11.27 -6.70
C GLY A 125 12.37 10.10 -5.73
N GLU A 126 11.38 10.22 -4.86
CA GLU A 126 10.99 9.18 -3.91
C GLU A 126 9.47 9.02 -3.94
N GLY A 127 9.01 7.80 -3.93
CA GLY A 127 7.59 7.44 -3.91
C GLY A 127 7.31 6.27 -2.98
N ALA A 128 6.04 5.87 -2.90
CA ALA A 128 5.59 4.77 -2.05
C ALA A 128 6.30 3.44 -2.34
N MET A 129 6.76 3.22 -3.58
CA MET A 129 7.39 1.98 -4.04
C MET A 129 8.90 1.98 -3.97
N GLY A 130 9.52 3.12 -3.78
CA GLY A 130 10.97 3.20 -3.75
C GLY A 130 11.51 4.56 -4.15
N THR A 131 12.82 4.61 -4.30
CA THR A 131 13.56 5.81 -4.65
C THR A 131 14.18 5.66 -6.03
N VAL A 132 14.06 6.69 -6.87
CA VAL A 132 14.66 6.73 -8.21
C VAL A 132 15.89 7.63 -8.18
N TYR A 133 17.00 7.12 -8.71
CA TYR A 133 18.26 7.85 -8.84
C TYR A 133 18.61 8.01 -10.31
N ARG A 134 19.19 9.15 -10.68
CA ARG A 134 20.01 9.25 -11.88
C ARG A 134 21.34 8.55 -11.61
N GLY A 135 21.83 7.82 -12.59
CA GLY A 135 23.10 7.15 -12.51
C GLY A 135 23.57 6.69 -13.89
N HIS A 136 24.62 5.90 -13.92
CA HIS A 136 25.17 5.38 -15.16
C HIS A 136 25.73 3.98 -14.98
N HIS A 137 25.71 3.22 -16.07
CA HIS A 137 26.38 1.93 -16.11
C HIS A 137 27.90 2.13 -16.04
N ALA A 138 28.56 1.48 -15.07
CA ALA A 138 29.96 1.73 -14.73
C ALA A 138 30.93 1.57 -15.93
N MET A 139 30.71 0.56 -16.78
CA MET A 139 31.54 0.30 -17.95
C MET A 139 31.08 1.05 -19.21
N LEU A 140 29.76 1.00 -19.52
CA LEU A 140 29.21 1.58 -20.74
C LEU A 140 29.05 3.11 -20.64
N ARG A 141 29.11 3.68 -19.45
CA ARG A 141 28.86 5.10 -19.13
C ARG A 141 27.50 5.60 -19.65
N ARG A 142 26.58 4.69 -19.92
CA ARG A 142 25.24 5.01 -20.34
C ARG A 142 24.44 5.57 -19.18
N GLN A 143 23.90 6.77 -19.35
CA GLN A 143 22.97 7.34 -18.35
C GLN A 143 21.73 6.45 -18.22
N SER A 144 21.32 6.24 -16.99
CA SER A 144 20.18 5.39 -16.63
C SER A 144 19.44 5.97 -15.44
N ALA A 145 18.17 5.71 -15.34
CA ALA A 145 17.41 5.90 -14.11
C ALA A 145 17.39 4.56 -13.36
N ILE A 146 17.79 4.57 -12.10
CA ILE A 146 17.87 3.39 -11.26
C ILE A 146 16.84 3.51 -10.15
N LYS A 147 15.85 2.64 -10.17
CA LYS A 147 14.80 2.59 -9.14
C LYS A 147 15.13 1.51 -8.12
N LEU A 148 15.27 1.95 -6.86
CA LEU A 148 15.48 1.09 -5.71
C LEU A 148 14.13 0.79 -5.07
N LEU A 149 13.83 -0.48 -4.87
CA LEU A 149 12.58 -0.87 -4.24
C LEU A 149 12.70 -0.90 -2.72
N ASN A 150 11.65 -0.44 -2.06
CA ASN A 150 11.57 -0.45 -0.60
C ASN A 150 11.17 -1.85 -0.10
N VAL A 151 12.19 -2.72 0.12
CA VAL A 151 12.03 -4.14 0.46
C VAL A 151 11.42 -4.35 1.85
N ASP A 152 11.48 -3.40 2.75
CA ASP A 152 10.89 -3.51 4.10
C ASP A 152 9.34 -3.66 4.06
N ARG A 153 8.73 -3.41 2.91
CA ARG A 153 7.28 -3.49 2.67
C ARG A 153 6.84 -4.69 1.83
N VAL A 154 7.78 -5.55 1.39
CA VAL A 154 7.52 -6.59 0.38
C VAL A 154 7.84 -7.97 0.95
N ASN A 155 6.92 -8.94 0.82
CA ASN A 155 7.16 -10.35 1.18
C ASN A 155 7.73 -11.13 -0.04
N GLU A 156 8.26 -12.34 0.19
CA GLU A 156 8.89 -13.16 -0.87
C GLU A 156 7.96 -13.42 -2.06
N THR A 157 6.69 -13.71 -1.82
CA THR A 157 5.72 -13.96 -2.90
C THR A 157 5.43 -12.72 -3.75
N SER A 158 5.63 -11.53 -3.21
CA SER A 158 5.49 -10.27 -3.96
C SER A 158 6.74 -9.97 -4.78
N ILE A 159 7.90 -10.44 -4.34
CA ILE A 159 9.15 -10.34 -5.07
C ILE A 159 9.07 -11.18 -6.36
N ASP A 160 8.62 -12.43 -6.27
CA ASP A 160 8.48 -13.32 -7.44
C ASP A 160 7.53 -12.73 -8.49
N ARG A 161 6.42 -12.15 -8.07
CA ARG A 161 5.49 -11.46 -8.97
C ARG A 161 6.11 -10.22 -9.59
N PHE A 162 6.83 -9.44 -8.81
CA PHE A 162 7.56 -8.28 -9.30
C PHE A 162 8.58 -8.68 -10.37
N GLU A 163 9.36 -9.74 -10.14
CA GLU A 163 10.31 -10.26 -11.12
C GLU A 163 9.61 -10.69 -12.41
N GLN A 164 8.47 -11.37 -12.33
CA GLN A 164 7.66 -11.74 -13.49
C GLN A 164 7.17 -10.51 -14.27
N GLU A 165 6.66 -9.48 -13.58
CA GLU A 165 6.18 -8.26 -14.22
C GLU A 165 7.31 -7.47 -14.87
N VAL A 166 8.49 -7.40 -14.24
CA VAL A 166 9.69 -6.81 -14.83
C VAL A 166 10.11 -7.60 -16.08
N GLN A 167 10.13 -8.93 -16.03
CA GLN A 167 10.48 -9.79 -17.17
C GLN A 167 9.53 -9.58 -18.35
N ILE A 168 8.21 -9.48 -18.13
CA ILE A 168 7.24 -9.19 -19.17
C ILE A 168 7.48 -7.79 -19.74
N THR A 169 7.70 -6.79 -18.88
CA THR A 169 7.95 -5.40 -19.29
C THR A 169 9.24 -5.27 -20.10
N CYS A 170 10.28 -6.03 -19.77
CA CYS A 170 11.54 -6.07 -20.56
C CYS A 170 11.34 -6.58 -21.99
N ASN A 171 10.29 -7.35 -22.27
CA ASN A 171 9.97 -7.86 -23.60
C ASN A 171 9.13 -6.91 -24.45
N LEU A 172 8.65 -5.79 -23.86
CA LEU A 172 7.94 -4.76 -24.63
C LEU A 172 8.92 -3.99 -25.51
N ASN A 173 8.59 -3.86 -26.78
CA ASN A 173 9.44 -3.23 -27.80
C ASN A 173 8.90 -1.89 -28.29
N ASN A 174 7.68 -1.50 -27.86
CA ASN A 174 7.08 -0.26 -28.30
C ASN A 174 7.96 0.94 -27.88
N PRO A 175 8.28 1.85 -28.81
CA PRO A 175 9.13 3.01 -28.53
C PRO A 175 8.55 3.94 -27.47
N HIS A 176 7.22 3.91 -27.23
CA HIS A 176 6.52 4.72 -26.23
C HIS A 176 6.40 4.04 -24.87
N THR A 177 6.97 2.86 -24.68
CA THR A 177 7.14 2.18 -23.41
C THR A 177 8.53 2.48 -22.85
N ILE A 178 8.67 2.62 -21.53
CA ILE A 178 9.98 2.76 -20.88
C ILE A 178 10.81 1.51 -21.14
N ALA A 179 12.05 1.68 -21.57
CA ALA A 179 12.96 0.55 -21.75
C ALA A 179 13.65 0.21 -20.43
N ILE A 180 13.48 -1.03 -19.98
CA ILE A 180 14.22 -1.58 -18.83
C ILE A 180 15.49 -2.22 -19.39
N TYR A 181 16.65 -1.86 -18.83
CA TYR A 181 17.94 -2.34 -19.29
C TYR A 181 18.47 -3.51 -18.48
N ASP A 182 18.16 -3.53 -17.20
CA ASP A 182 18.66 -4.53 -16.26
C ASP A 182 17.83 -4.50 -14.99
N TYR A 183 17.80 -5.60 -14.28
CA TYR A 183 17.24 -5.68 -12.94
C TYR A 183 18.08 -6.66 -12.10
N GLY A 184 18.09 -6.46 -10.81
CA GLY A 184 18.88 -7.31 -9.94
C GLY A 184 18.64 -7.09 -8.47
N ARG A 185 19.37 -7.90 -7.70
CA ARG A 185 19.41 -7.82 -6.25
C ARG A 185 20.85 -7.68 -5.79
N THR A 186 21.12 -6.71 -4.92
CA THR A 186 22.45 -6.60 -4.32
C THR A 186 22.67 -7.71 -3.28
N PRO A 187 23.92 -8.02 -2.91
CA PRO A 187 24.22 -8.99 -1.84
C PRO A 187 23.53 -8.65 -0.51
N GLU A 188 23.29 -7.37 -0.25
CA GLU A 188 22.60 -6.84 0.94
C GLU A 188 21.06 -6.98 0.82
N GLY A 189 20.58 -7.49 -0.32
CA GLY A 189 19.17 -7.77 -0.56
C GLY A 189 18.34 -6.60 -1.06
N VAL A 190 18.97 -5.53 -1.57
CA VAL A 190 18.26 -4.40 -2.19
C VAL A 190 17.89 -4.76 -3.62
N PHE A 191 16.60 -4.73 -3.96
CA PHE A 191 16.14 -4.86 -5.33
C PHE A 191 16.27 -3.54 -6.07
N TYR A 192 16.75 -3.62 -7.31
CA TYR A 192 16.82 -2.47 -8.21
C TYR A 192 16.49 -2.89 -9.64
N TYR A 193 16.02 -1.94 -10.41
CA TYR A 193 16.05 -2.04 -11.86
C TYR A 193 16.55 -0.75 -12.48
N ALA A 194 17.30 -0.91 -13.57
CA ALA A 194 17.84 0.17 -14.36
C ALA A 194 17.01 0.33 -15.63
N MET A 195 16.62 1.55 -15.92
CA MET A 195 15.80 1.90 -17.08
C MET A 195 16.38 3.09 -17.82
N GLU A 196 15.84 3.42 -18.98
CA GLU A 196 16.27 4.61 -19.71
C GLU A 196 16.05 5.87 -18.89
N TYR A 197 17.07 6.73 -18.86
CA TYR A 197 16.95 8.06 -18.30
C TYR A 197 16.22 8.97 -19.31
N LEU A 198 15.20 9.65 -18.85
CA LEU A 198 14.38 10.55 -19.66
C LEU A 198 14.61 11.99 -19.18
N ASP A 199 15.22 12.78 -20.07
CA ASP A 199 15.29 14.23 -19.89
C ASP A 199 14.03 14.85 -20.49
N GLY A 200 13.07 15.20 -19.62
CA GLY A 200 11.76 15.65 -20.05
C GLY A 200 10.88 16.13 -18.92
N ILE A 201 9.57 16.12 -19.16
CA ILE A 201 8.54 16.54 -18.22
C ILE A 201 7.43 15.52 -18.17
N ASN A 202 6.92 15.16 -17.00
CA ASN A 202 5.72 14.34 -16.89
C ASN A 202 4.46 15.18 -17.15
N LEU A 203 3.35 14.52 -17.48
CA LEU A 203 2.11 15.21 -17.84
C LEU A 203 1.47 15.96 -16.64
N GLN A 204 1.75 15.55 -15.40
CA GLN A 204 1.29 16.27 -14.22
C GLN A 204 1.98 17.64 -14.13
N ASP A 205 3.30 17.63 -14.14
CA ASP A 205 4.11 18.85 -14.12
C ASP A 205 3.84 19.75 -15.34
N LEU A 206 3.55 19.14 -16.49
CA LEU A 206 3.21 19.87 -17.70
C LEU A 206 1.96 20.72 -17.51
N VAL A 207 0.90 20.13 -16.97
CA VAL A 207 -0.37 20.85 -16.73
C VAL A 207 -0.26 21.79 -15.55
N ASP A 208 0.36 21.38 -14.47
CA ASP A 208 0.52 22.21 -13.26
C ASP A 208 1.31 23.49 -13.53
N LYS A 209 2.35 23.40 -14.39
CA LYS A 209 3.22 24.56 -14.71
C LYS A 209 2.72 25.40 -15.89
N PHE A 210 2.08 24.77 -16.89
CA PHE A 210 1.78 25.42 -18.16
C PHE A 210 0.28 25.39 -18.52
N GLY A 211 -0.57 24.83 -17.64
CA GLY A 211 -2.00 24.79 -17.82
C GLY A 211 -2.50 23.75 -18.83
N PRO A 212 -3.77 23.82 -19.22
CA PRO A 212 -4.39 22.93 -20.20
C PRO A 212 -3.67 22.96 -21.53
N GLN A 213 -3.62 21.80 -22.21
CA GLN A 213 -2.87 21.62 -23.44
C GLN A 213 -3.74 21.77 -24.69
N PRO A 214 -3.17 22.16 -25.84
CA PRO A 214 -3.88 22.22 -27.12
C PRO A 214 -4.41 20.83 -27.54
N GLU A 215 -5.58 20.80 -28.18
CA GLU A 215 -6.27 19.57 -28.58
C GLU A 215 -5.43 18.66 -29.46
N GLY A 216 -4.75 19.24 -30.47
CA GLY A 216 -3.87 18.47 -31.35
C GLY A 216 -2.69 17.86 -30.62
N ARG A 217 -2.15 18.55 -29.58
CA ARG A 217 -1.10 18.00 -28.70
C ARG A 217 -1.62 16.83 -27.88
N VAL A 218 -2.82 17.03 -27.26
CA VAL A 218 -3.46 15.98 -26.46
C VAL A 218 -3.75 14.75 -27.31
N ALA A 219 -4.31 14.93 -28.52
CA ALA A 219 -4.58 13.82 -29.43
C ALA A 219 -3.30 13.03 -29.77
N LYS A 220 -2.19 13.72 -30.08
CA LYS A 220 -0.88 13.08 -30.37
C LYS A 220 -0.31 12.34 -29.15
N ILE A 221 -0.47 12.88 -27.94
CA ILE A 221 -0.04 12.23 -26.70
C ILE A 221 -0.84 10.96 -26.48
N LEU A 222 -2.17 11.03 -26.59
CA LEU A 222 -3.03 9.87 -26.38
C LEU A 222 -2.82 8.78 -27.46
N ASP A 223 -2.56 9.14 -28.71
CA ASP A 223 -2.27 8.18 -29.78
C ASP A 223 -1.00 7.38 -29.49
N GLN A 224 0.09 8.04 -29.09
CA GLN A 224 1.33 7.40 -28.68
C GLN A 224 1.15 6.52 -27.43
N LEU A 225 0.35 6.99 -26.45
CA LEU A 225 0.04 6.22 -25.25
C LEU A 225 -0.76 4.96 -25.59
N CYS A 226 -1.75 5.07 -26.50
CA CYS A 226 -2.51 3.93 -27.01
C CYS A 226 -1.61 2.91 -27.72
N SER A 227 -0.61 3.37 -28.48
CA SER A 227 0.36 2.49 -29.14
C SER A 227 1.13 1.63 -28.13
N SER A 228 1.62 2.23 -27.03
CA SER A 228 2.28 1.51 -25.94
C SER A 228 1.36 0.49 -25.29
N LEU A 229 0.14 0.91 -24.93
CA LEU A 229 -0.82 0.04 -24.27
C LEU A 229 -1.31 -1.10 -25.15
N PHE A 230 -1.43 -0.90 -26.45
CA PHE A 230 -1.85 -1.94 -27.36
C PHE A 230 -0.88 -3.13 -27.37
N GLU A 231 0.42 -2.89 -27.40
CA GLU A 231 1.42 -3.96 -27.28
C GLU A 231 1.31 -4.67 -25.92
N ALA A 232 1.30 -3.92 -24.83
CA ALA A 232 1.22 -4.49 -23.48
C ALA A 232 -0.03 -5.36 -23.29
N HIS A 233 -1.18 -4.86 -23.71
CA HIS A 233 -2.46 -5.58 -23.63
C HIS A 233 -2.46 -6.85 -24.50
N SER A 234 -1.81 -6.83 -25.68
CA SER A 234 -1.68 -8.01 -26.53
C SER A 234 -0.83 -9.12 -25.90
N MET A 235 0.06 -8.76 -24.98
CA MET A 235 0.86 -9.69 -24.18
C MET A 235 0.20 -10.05 -22.83
N GLY A 236 -1.04 -9.63 -22.61
CA GLY A 236 -1.79 -9.89 -21.37
C GLY A 236 -1.41 -9.01 -20.19
N LEU A 237 -0.58 -7.98 -20.40
CA LEU A 237 -0.14 -7.06 -19.35
C LEU A 237 -1.09 -5.86 -19.25
N VAL A 238 -1.69 -5.63 -18.10
CA VAL A 238 -2.52 -4.46 -17.76
C VAL A 238 -1.72 -3.53 -16.87
N HIS A 239 -1.67 -2.23 -17.21
CA HIS A 239 -0.81 -1.25 -16.52
C HIS A 239 -1.27 -0.92 -15.11
N ARG A 240 -2.58 -0.70 -14.91
CA ARG A 240 -3.28 -0.47 -13.62
C ARG A 240 -2.94 0.80 -12.85
N ASP A 241 -1.92 1.57 -13.24
CA ASP A 241 -1.55 2.85 -12.60
C ASP A 241 -1.27 3.94 -13.63
N ILE A 242 -2.14 4.06 -14.65
CA ILE A 242 -2.05 5.13 -15.64
C ILE A 242 -2.51 6.43 -14.98
N LYS A 243 -1.60 7.39 -14.95
CA LYS A 243 -1.82 8.73 -14.41
C LYS A 243 -0.83 9.72 -15.05
N PRO A 244 -1.08 11.03 -14.99
CA PRO A 244 -0.20 12.02 -15.62
C PRO A 244 1.25 11.95 -15.14
N ALA A 245 1.51 11.63 -13.88
CA ALA A 245 2.85 11.47 -13.32
C ALA A 245 3.64 10.29 -13.92
N ASN A 246 2.94 9.26 -14.43
CA ASN A 246 3.55 8.07 -15.03
C ASN A 246 3.69 8.17 -16.56
N VAL A 247 3.40 9.31 -17.16
CA VAL A 247 3.55 9.55 -18.60
C VAL A 247 4.51 10.72 -18.78
N MET A 248 5.66 10.47 -19.41
CA MET A 248 6.66 11.50 -19.67
C MET A 248 6.65 11.93 -21.15
N LEU A 249 6.86 13.22 -21.36
CA LEU A 249 7.22 13.80 -22.64
C LEU A 249 8.71 14.14 -22.64
N ASN A 250 9.39 13.78 -23.72
CA ASN A 250 10.79 14.13 -23.93
C ASN A 250 11.07 14.44 -25.41
N ARG A 251 12.33 14.76 -25.70
CA ARG A 251 12.85 14.81 -27.08
C ARG A 251 13.67 13.55 -27.34
N ARG A 252 13.34 12.82 -28.39
CA ARG A 252 14.05 11.58 -28.73
C ARG A 252 14.45 11.58 -30.21
N GLY A 253 15.75 11.45 -30.46
CA GLY A 253 16.26 11.48 -31.84
C GLY A 253 15.89 12.77 -32.63
N GLY A 254 15.74 13.90 -31.92
CA GLY A 254 15.29 15.16 -32.50
C GLY A 254 13.78 15.31 -32.60
N VAL A 255 12.98 14.27 -32.36
CA VAL A 255 11.51 14.34 -32.36
C VAL A 255 11.02 14.88 -31.00
N PRO A 256 10.30 16.02 -30.99
CA PRO A 256 9.72 16.57 -29.77
C PRO A 256 8.41 15.85 -29.40
N ASP A 257 7.91 16.05 -28.19
CA ASP A 257 6.68 15.45 -27.65
C ASP A 257 6.65 13.92 -27.79
N PHE A 258 7.81 13.30 -27.58
CA PHE A 258 7.91 11.84 -27.59
C PHE A 258 7.43 11.29 -26.26
N VAL A 259 6.35 10.53 -26.27
CA VAL A 259 5.72 9.94 -25.08
C VAL A 259 6.50 8.73 -24.59
N LYS A 260 6.65 8.62 -23.29
CA LYS A 260 7.13 7.43 -22.59
C LYS A 260 6.20 7.09 -21.43
N LEU A 261 5.60 5.91 -21.49
CA LEU A 261 4.81 5.34 -20.41
C LEU A 261 5.73 4.62 -19.43
N LEU A 262 5.64 4.97 -18.15
CA LEU A 262 6.49 4.48 -17.07
C LEU A 262 5.76 3.44 -16.22
N ASP A 263 6.52 2.60 -15.50
CA ASP A 263 6.08 1.81 -14.34
C ASP A 263 4.87 0.87 -14.59
N PHE A 264 4.96 -0.04 -15.56
CA PHE A 264 3.97 -1.09 -15.78
C PHE A 264 3.83 -1.99 -14.55
N GLY A 265 2.58 -2.20 -14.10
CA GLY A 265 2.14 -3.32 -13.24
C GLY A 265 2.79 -3.52 -11.87
N LEU A 266 3.92 -2.88 -11.58
CA LEU A 266 4.72 -3.04 -10.37
C LEU A 266 3.95 -2.77 -9.06
N VAL A 267 2.79 -2.14 -9.17
CA VAL A 267 1.91 -1.77 -8.05
C VAL A 267 1.25 -2.99 -7.43
N ARG A 268 0.77 -3.94 -8.26
CA ARG A 268 -0.01 -5.08 -7.75
C ARG A 268 0.81 -6.04 -6.90
N ALA A 269 2.06 -6.29 -7.24
CA ALA A 269 2.93 -7.17 -6.47
C ALA A 269 3.14 -6.67 -5.03
N VAL A 270 3.22 -5.34 -4.85
CA VAL A 270 3.37 -4.71 -3.54
C VAL A 270 2.05 -4.66 -2.77
N ASP A 271 0.92 -4.48 -3.46
CA ASP A 271 -0.40 -4.32 -2.84
C ASP A 271 -1.03 -5.64 -2.42
N ASP A 272 -0.87 -6.70 -3.19
CA ASP A 272 -1.27 -8.06 -2.78
C ASP A 272 -0.51 -8.48 -1.51
N ALA A 273 0.73 -7.99 -1.30
CA ALA A 273 1.48 -8.20 -0.07
C ALA A 273 0.90 -7.44 1.13
N LYS A 274 0.37 -6.24 0.91
CA LYS A 274 -0.30 -5.45 1.97
C LYS A 274 -1.68 -6.01 2.29
N ARG A 275 -2.47 -6.44 1.30
CA ARG A 275 -3.77 -7.09 1.48
C ARG A 275 -3.69 -8.37 2.31
N ASN A 276 -2.61 -9.16 2.15
CA ASN A 276 -2.39 -10.37 2.94
C ASN A 276 -1.99 -10.09 4.40
N LYS A 277 -1.52 -8.89 4.73
CA LYS A 277 -1.11 -8.52 6.11
C LYS A 277 -2.14 -7.69 6.86
N ASN A 278 -2.88 -6.82 6.15
CA ASN A 278 -3.94 -6.01 6.75
C ASN A 278 -5.03 -5.92 5.69
N GLN A 279 -6.26 -6.26 6.03
CA GLN A 279 -7.44 -6.13 5.16
C GLN A 279 -7.75 -4.67 4.73
N GLU A 280 -6.78 -3.76 4.88
CA GLU A 280 -6.94 -2.32 4.72
C GLU A 280 -5.90 -1.78 3.74
N GLY A 281 -6.35 -1.18 2.64
CA GLY A 281 -5.51 -0.34 1.80
C GLY A 281 -5.75 -0.46 0.30
N MET A 282 -6.47 0.53 -0.26
CA MET A 282 -6.56 0.74 -1.71
C MET A 282 -5.26 1.41 -2.18
N ALA A 283 -4.53 0.75 -3.09
CA ALA A 283 -3.34 1.33 -3.68
C ALA A 283 -3.65 1.97 -5.03
N GLY A 284 -3.05 3.10 -5.29
CA GLY A 284 -3.20 3.88 -6.51
C GLY A 284 -3.71 5.29 -6.24
N THR A 285 -3.69 6.14 -7.26
CA THR A 285 -4.23 7.49 -7.17
C THR A 285 -5.70 7.45 -7.59
N PRO A 286 -6.67 7.61 -6.70
CA PRO A 286 -8.10 7.40 -6.98
C PRO A 286 -8.66 8.29 -8.10
N LEU A 287 -8.00 9.42 -8.39
CA LEU A 287 -8.38 10.39 -9.44
C LEU A 287 -8.48 9.79 -10.85
N TYR A 288 -7.83 8.66 -11.10
CA TYR A 288 -7.75 8.02 -12.42
C TYR A 288 -8.25 6.57 -12.41
N MET A 289 -8.78 6.10 -11.28
CA MET A 289 -9.24 4.72 -11.13
C MET A 289 -10.55 4.47 -11.87
N SER A 290 -10.63 3.31 -12.52
CA SER A 290 -11.88 2.86 -13.12
C SER A 290 -12.87 2.33 -12.08
N PRO A 291 -14.19 2.33 -12.36
CA PRO A 291 -15.21 1.78 -11.47
C PRO A 291 -14.90 0.35 -11.01
N GLU A 292 -14.48 -0.52 -11.92
CA GLU A 292 -14.15 -1.91 -11.63
C GLU A 292 -12.86 -2.04 -10.80
N SER A 293 -11.91 -1.11 -10.93
CA SER A 293 -10.72 -1.10 -10.05
C SER A 293 -11.07 -0.79 -8.60
N ILE A 294 -12.16 -0.06 -8.38
CA ILE A 294 -12.68 0.28 -7.06
C ILE A 294 -13.55 -0.85 -6.51
N GLN A 295 -14.52 -1.34 -7.28
CA GLN A 295 -15.54 -2.28 -6.82
C GLN A 295 -15.10 -3.75 -6.87
N THR A 296 -14.38 -4.14 -7.93
CA THR A 296 -14.04 -5.55 -8.23
C THR A 296 -12.60 -5.67 -8.77
N PRO A 297 -11.57 -5.40 -7.94
CA PRO A 297 -10.17 -5.34 -8.36
C PRO A 297 -9.65 -6.60 -9.05
N ASP A 298 -10.27 -7.75 -8.77
CA ASP A 298 -9.90 -9.04 -9.39
C ASP A 298 -10.42 -9.19 -10.83
N LEU A 299 -11.36 -8.35 -11.24
CA LEU A 299 -11.95 -8.34 -12.59
C LEU A 299 -11.41 -7.22 -13.49
N VAL A 300 -10.31 -6.59 -13.09
CA VAL A 300 -9.64 -5.53 -13.86
C VAL A 300 -9.02 -6.11 -15.12
N ASP A 301 -9.34 -5.51 -16.28
CA ASP A 301 -8.80 -5.87 -17.60
C ASP A 301 -8.25 -4.62 -18.33
N ALA A 302 -7.82 -4.79 -19.58
CA ALA A 302 -7.25 -3.73 -20.44
C ALA A 302 -8.14 -2.47 -20.52
N ARG A 303 -9.46 -2.61 -20.41
CA ARG A 303 -10.42 -1.49 -20.49
C ARG A 303 -10.39 -0.60 -19.25
N SER A 304 -9.81 -1.08 -18.15
CA SER A 304 -9.55 -0.25 -16.97
C SER A 304 -8.44 0.77 -17.23
N ASP A 305 -7.41 0.37 -18.00
CA ASP A 305 -6.37 1.31 -18.47
C ASP A 305 -6.97 2.36 -19.41
N LEU A 306 -7.90 1.96 -20.30
CA LEU A 306 -8.56 2.91 -21.22
C LEU A 306 -9.40 3.95 -20.49
N TYR A 307 -10.04 3.58 -19.38
CA TYR A 307 -10.70 4.55 -18.50
C TYR A 307 -9.70 5.58 -17.96
N ALA A 308 -8.56 5.11 -17.46
CA ALA A 308 -7.51 5.99 -16.95
C ALA A 308 -6.90 6.88 -18.05
N VAL A 309 -6.73 6.37 -19.28
CA VAL A 309 -6.33 7.16 -20.46
C VAL A 309 -7.35 8.28 -20.74
N GLY A 310 -8.65 7.98 -20.68
CA GLY A 310 -9.71 8.99 -20.78
C GLY A 310 -9.59 10.06 -19.70
N ALA A 311 -9.34 9.66 -18.47
CA ALA A 311 -9.16 10.59 -17.35
C ALA A 311 -7.89 11.46 -17.51
N VAL A 312 -6.79 10.91 -18.02
CA VAL A 312 -5.57 11.67 -18.39
C VAL A 312 -5.87 12.67 -19.51
N GLY A 313 -6.57 12.24 -20.57
CA GLY A 313 -6.97 13.14 -21.67
C GLY A 313 -7.86 14.28 -21.19
N TYR A 314 -8.81 13.97 -20.30
CA TYR A 314 -9.66 14.98 -19.64
C TYR A 314 -8.82 16.01 -18.88
N PHE A 315 -7.88 15.53 -18.06
CA PHE A 315 -6.96 16.39 -17.29
C PHE A 315 -6.11 17.28 -18.19
N LEU A 316 -5.56 16.73 -19.27
CA LEU A 316 -4.76 17.50 -20.23
C LEU A 316 -5.55 18.63 -20.91
N LEU A 317 -6.82 18.41 -21.23
CA LEU A 317 -7.68 19.41 -21.89
C LEU A 317 -8.20 20.47 -20.96
N THR A 318 -8.49 20.11 -19.70
CA THR A 318 -9.23 20.96 -18.77
C THR A 318 -8.35 21.55 -17.66
N GLY A 319 -7.18 20.97 -17.39
CA GLY A 319 -6.36 21.29 -16.22
C GLY A 319 -6.96 20.79 -14.90
N SER A 320 -8.01 19.96 -14.96
CA SER A 320 -8.74 19.49 -13.77
C SER A 320 -8.99 18.00 -13.84
N ALA A 321 -9.02 17.32 -12.70
CA ALA A 321 -9.47 15.94 -12.62
C ALA A 321 -10.94 15.81 -13.07
N VAL A 322 -11.33 14.61 -13.52
CA VAL A 322 -12.71 14.30 -13.97
C VAL A 322 -13.73 14.61 -12.86
N PHE A 323 -13.39 14.19 -11.63
CA PHE A 323 -14.20 14.45 -10.43
C PHE A 323 -13.35 15.15 -9.37
N GLN A 324 -14.00 15.95 -8.55
CA GLN A 324 -13.43 16.62 -7.39
C GLN A 324 -14.27 16.25 -6.17
N ALA A 325 -13.65 15.88 -5.07
CA ALA A 325 -14.31 15.44 -3.86
C ALA A 325 -13.54 15.93 -2.63
N THR A 326 -14.20 15.99 -1.49
CA THR A 326 -13.59 16.37 -0.21
C THR A 326 -13.02 15.17 0.55
N SER A 327 -13.42 13.96 0.15
CA SER A 327 -12.94 12.71 0.75
C SER A 327 -12.64 11.66 -0.30
N LEU A 328 -11.77 10.71 0.06
CA LEU A 328 -11.44 9.57 -0.78
C LEU A 328 -12.66 8.71 -1.11
N ALA A 329 -13.52 8.47 -0.13
CA ALA A 329 -14.74 7.68 -0.30
C ALA A 329 -15.70 8.33 -1.30
N GLU A 330 -15.92 9.65 -1.17
CA GLU A 330 -16.73 10.43 -2.10
C GLU A 330 -16.14 10.38 -3.52
N LEU A 331 -14.83 10.53 -3.66
CA LEU A 331 -14.16 10.46 -4.96
C LEU A 331 -14.36 9.10 -5.62
N CYS A 332 -14.20 8.01 -4.87
CA CYS A 332 -14.45 6.65 -5.36
C CYS A 332 -15.91 6.49 -5.80
N GLN A 333 -16.87 6.98 -5.02
CA GLN A 333 -18.29 6.91 -5.36
C GLN A 333 -18.60 7.69 -6.65
N LEU A 334 -18.00 8.87 -6.85
CA LEU A 334 -18.14 9.63 -8.09
C LEU A 334 -17.58 8.88 -9.31
N HIS A 335 -16.45 8.18 -9.17
CA HIS A 335 -15.91 7.34 -10.23
C HIS A 335 -16.84 6.16 -10.56
N VAL A 336 -17.54 5.62 -9.59
CA VAL A 336 -18.47 4.50 -9.76
C VAL A 336 -19.76 4.95 -10.47
N ASP A 337 -20.42 6.02 -10.01
CA ASP A 337 -21.80 6.31 -10.36
C ASP A 337 -21.99 7.63 -11.13
N ALA A 338 -21.16 8.66 -10.87
CA ALA A 338 -21.44 9.98 -11.41
C ALA A 338 -21.08 10.09 -12.90
N VAL A 339 -21.93 10.75 -13.66
CA VAL A 339 -21.66 11.09 -15.07
C VAL A 339 -20.65 12.23 -15.13
N PRO A 340 -19.51 12.07 -15.83
CA PRO A 340 -18.54 13.15 -16.00
C PRO A 340 -19.12 14.35 -16.76
N LEU A 341 -18.74 15.56 -16.33
CA LEU A 341 -19.03 16.76 -17.11
C LEU A 341 -18.16 16.73 -18.38
N ALA A 342 -18.74 17.10 -19.54
CA ALA A 342 -17.99 17.12 -20.77
C ALA A 342 -16.78 18.09 -20.68
N PRO A 343 -15.60 17.72 -21.26
CA PRO A 343 -14.41 18.58 -21.25
C PRO A 343 -14.63 19.98 -21.75
N SER A 344 -15.43 20.17 -22.80
CA SER A 344 -15.78 21.48 -23.36
C SER A 344 -16.52 22.36 -22.33
N LEU A 345 -17.47 21.78 -21.58
CA LEU A 345 -18.21 22.49 -20.53
C LEU A 345 -17.30 22.82 -19.33
N ARG A 346 -16.38 21.89 -18.96
CA ARG A 346 -15.43 22.12 -17.87
C ARG A 346 -14.43 23.22 -18.22
N ALA A 347 -13.90 23.21 -19.45
CA ALA A 347 -12.90 24.16 -19.92
C ALA A 347 -13.51 25.52 -20.36
N GLY A 348 -14.83 25.59 -20.53
CA GLY A 348 -15.51 26.80 -21.01
C GLY A 348 -15.13 27.19 -22.46
N LYS A 349 -14.69 26.21 -23.27
CA LYS A 349 -14.27 26.39 -24.67
C LYS A 349 -14.75 25.22 -25.52
N GLN A 350 -14.93 25.45 -26.83
CA GLN A 350 -15.20 24.36 -27.76
C GLN A 350 -13.98 23.44 -27.85
N ILE A 351 -14.23 22.15 -27.94
CA ILE A 351 -13.25 21.10 -28.16
C ILE A 351 -13.72 20.27 -29.35
N ALA A 352 -12.78 19.77 -30.16
CA ALA A 352 -13.09 18.94 -31.32
C ALA A 352 -13.96 17.74 -30.87
N SER A 353 -15.10 17.58 -31.59
CA SER A 353 -16.13 16.59 -31.21
C SER A 353 -15.61 15.17 -31.16
N GLU A 354 -14.67 14.81 -32.03
CA GLU A 354 -14.05 13.50 -32.11
C GLU A 354 -13.21 13.22 -30.82
N LEU A 355 -12.43 14.19 -30.38
CA LEU A 355 -11.57 14.04 -29.17
C LEU A 355 -12.43 14.01 -27.91
N GLU A 356 -13.40 14.90 -27.80
CA GLU A 356 -14.33 14.91 -26.66
C GLU A 356 -15.11 13.60 -26.59
N HIS A 357 -15.65 13.12 -27.70
CA HIS A 357 -16.35 11.85 -27.78
C HIS A 357 -15.44 10.67 -27.36
N ALA A 358 -14.22 10.62 -27.87
CA ALA A 358 -13.26 9.57 -27.53
C ALA A 358 -12.95 9.54 -26.02
N ILE A 359 -12.68 10.70 -25.42
CA ILE A 359 -12.42 10.82 -23.97
C ILE A 359 -13.66 10.41 -23.15
N MET A 360 -14.83 10.91 -23.51
CA MET A 360 -16.07 10.58 -22.78
C MET A 360 -16.44 9.11 -22.93
N SER A 361 -16.21 8.49 -24.10
CA SER A 361 -16.44 7.05 -24.28
C SER A 361 -15.53 6.18 -23.40
N CYS A 362 -14.30 6.62 -23.12
CA CYS A 362 -13.41 5.95 -22.16
C CYS A 362 -13.95 6.03 -20.73
N LEU A 363 -14.61 7.13 -20.36
CA LEU A 363 -15.14 7.40 -19.02
C LEU A 363 -16.49 6.74 -18.73
N GLU A 364 -17.02 5.96 -19.68
CA GLU A 364 -18.23 5.16 -19.49
C GLU A 364 -18.08 4.20 -18.30
N LYS A 365 -19.11 4.16 -17.44
CA LYS A 365 -19.09 3.32 -16.24
C LYS A 365 -19.10 1.83 -16.60
N ASN A 366 -19.97 1.48 -17.54
CA ASN A 366 -20.00 0.14 -18.11
C ASN A 366 -18.83 -0.05 -19.08
N ARG A 367 -17.85 -0.88 -18.70
CA ARG A 367 -16.67 -1.20 -19.52
C ARG A 367 -17.01 -1.77 -20.91
N ALA A 368 -18.22 -2.36 -21.11
CA ALA A 368 -18.64 -2.84 -22.43
C ALA A 368 -18.98 -1.71 -23.41
N LYS A 369 -19.22 -0.49 -22.92
CA LYS A 369 -19.49 0.69 -23.74
C LYS A 369 -18.23 1.49 -24.07
N ARG A 370 -17.11 1.19 -23.42
CA ARG A 370 -15.81 1.81 -23.72
C ARG A 370 -15.22 1.27 -25.03
N PRO A 371 -14.23 1.93 -25.64
CA PRO A 371 -13.37 1.29 -26.62
C PRO A 371 -12.86 -0.05 -26.07
N GLN A 372 -12.92 -1.12 -26.86
CA GLN A 372 -12.59 -2.45 -26.35
C GLN A 372 -11.08 -2.71 -26.36
N THR A 373 -10.34 -2.02 -27.21
CA THR A 373 -8.87 -2.08 -27.30
C THR A 373 -8.27 -0.68 -27.37
N ALA A 374 -6.98 -0.56 -27.03
CA ALA A 374 -6.24 0.68 -27.18
C ALA A 374 -6.17 1.12 -28.66
N ARG A 375 -6.20 0.16 -29.61
CA ARG A 375 -6.29 0.45 -31.05
C ARG A 375 -7.63 1.08 -31.44
N ASP A 376 -8.74 0.64 -30.85
CA ASP A 376 -10.05 1.24 -31.11
C ASP A 376 -10.06 2.70 -30.67
N LEU A 377 -9.49 2.99 -29.50
CA LEU A 377 -9.35 4.36 -29.01
C LEU A 377 -8.45 5.20 -29.94
N ALA A 378 -7.29 4.67 -30.33
CA ALA A 378 -6.40 5.34 -31.28
C ALA A 378 -7.12 5.70 -32.59
N ASN A 379 -7.93 4.78 -33.15
CA ASN A 379 -8.70 5.02 -34.36
C ASN A 379 -9.72 6.17 -34.20
N LEU A 380 -10.32 6.36 -33.04
CA LEU A 380 -11.26 7.47 -32.78
C LEU A 380 -10.57 8.83 -32.80
N ILE A 381 -9.32 8.92 -32.39
CA ILE A 381 -8.57 10.18 -32.28
C ILE A 381 -7.58 10.40 -33.44
N HIS A 382 -7.36 9.38 -34.30
CA HIS A 382 -6.28 9.35 -35.29
C HIS A 382 -6.34 10.55 -36.25
N ARG A 383 -7.53 10.93 -36.69
CA ARG A 383 -7.70 12.07 -37.63
C ARG A 383 -7.16 13.37 -37.02
N LEU A 384 -7.46 13.63 -35.73
CA LEU A 384 -6.96 14.82 -35.04
C LEU A 384 -5.48 14.69 -34.68
N ALA A 385 -5.03 13.51 -34.26
CA ALA A 385 -3.62 13.25 -33.93
C ALA A 385 -2.69 13.43 -35.14
N SER A 386 -3.16 13.07 -36.34
CA SER A 386 -2.41 13.21 -37.60
C SER A 386 -2.64 14.56 -38.29
N SER A 387 -3.52 15.43 -37.76
CA SER A 387 -3.79 16.76 -38.33
C SER A 387 -2.67 17.75 -38.01
N ASP A 388 -2.71 18.91 -38.71
CA ASP A 388 -1.82 20.05 -38.47
C ASP A 388 -2.23 20.89 -37.21
N ALA A 389 -3.20 20.43 -36.45
CA ALA A 389 -3.64 21.11 -35.21
C ALA A 389 -2.53 21.25 -34.14
N TRP A 390 -1.49 20.44 -34.25
CA TRP A 390 -0.24 20.55 -33.45
C TRP A 390 0.91 19.99 -34.31
N THR A 391 1.74 20.88 -34.87
CA THR A 391 2.84 20.48 -35.77
C THR A 391 4.14 20.20 -34.98
N ILE A 392 5.12 19.59 -35.66
CA ILE A 392 6.48 19.45 -35.12
C ILE A 392 7.08 20.82 -34.79
N ASN A 393 6.81 21.84 -35.60
CA ASN A 393 7.31 23.20 -35.35
C ASN A 393 6.72 23.80 -34.09
N ASP A 394 5.44 23.57 -33.78
CA ASP A 394 4.80 24.03 -32.56
C ASP A 394 5.44 23.36 -31.33
N ALA A 395 5.63 22.05 -31.41
CA ALA A 395 6.31 21.29 -30.37
C ALA A 395 7.76 21.75 -30.17
N ASP A 396 8.54 21.93 -31.24
CA ASP A 396 9.92 22.44 -31.17
C ASP A 396 9.99 23.85 -30.59
N ALA A 397 9.06 24.72 -30.96
CA ALA A 397 8.96 26.05 -30.39
C ALA A 397 8.66 26.02 -28.89
N TRP A 398 7.76 25.10 -28.47
CA TRP A 398 7.44 24.90 -27.07
C TRP A 398 8.65 24.38 -26.28
N TRP A 399 9.30 23.32 -26.76
CA TRP A 399 10.48 22.72 -26.13
C TRP A 399 11.68 23.69 -26.04
N SER A 400 11.87 24.49 -27.09
CA SER A 400 12.94 25.50 -27.11
C SER A 400 12.73 26.60 -26.07
N ARG A 401 11.48 26.96 -25.75
CA ARG A 401 11.15 27.90 -24.66
C ARG A 401 11.33 27.24 -23.32
N TYR A 402 10.84 26.00 -23.14
CA TYR A 402 10.98 25.22 -21.92
C TYR A 402 12.46 25.06 -21.51
N GLN A 403 13.33 24.64 -22.42
CA GLN A 403 14.77 24.43 -22.17
C GLN A 403 15.52 25.72 -21.82
N ARG A 404 15.06 26.86 -22.29
CA ARG A 404 15.65 28.17 -21.95
C ARG A 404 15.16 28.74 -20.61
N GLY A 405 14.36 27.99 -19.85
CA GLY A 405 13.77 28.44 -18.59
C GLY A 405 12.67 29.50 -18.77
N GLY A 406 12.21 29.75 -20.00
CA GLY A 406 11.07 30.62 -20.29
C GLY A 406 9.75 29.92 -20.04
N ASN A 407 8.70 30.67 -19.67
CA ASN A 407 7.35 30.11 -19.63
C ASN A 407 6.86 29.83 -21.06
N PRO A 408 6.73 28.56 -21.49
CA PRO A 408 6.33 28.19 -22.85
C PRO A 408 4.83 28.30 -23.08
N THR A 409 4.06 28.93 -22.20
CA THR A 409 2.61 29.12 -22.37
C THR A 409 2.36 29.73 -23.76
N ILE A 410 1.60 29.03 -24.57
CA ILE A 410 1.22 29.52 -25.89
C ILE A 410 0.31 30.71 -25.66
N ALA A 411 0.81 31.91 -25.95
CA ALA A 411 -0.06 33.05 -26.12
C ALA A 411 -0.98 32.68 -27.28
N SER A 412 -2.26 32.42 -27.00
CA SER A 412 -3.27 32.40 -28.06
C SER A 412 -3.19 33.77 -28.73
N GLU A 413 -2.65 33.83 -29.93
CA GLU A 413 -2.73 34.98 -30.82
C GLU A 413 -4.21 35.20 -31.18
N THR A 414 -4.95 35.74 -30.25
CA THR A 414 -6.20 36.47 -30.48
C THR A 414 -6.39 37.45 -29.31
N GLN A 415 -5.44 38.36 -29.16
CA GLN A 415 -5.70 39.64 -28.50
C GLN A 415 -5.50 40.76 -29.52
N ILE A 416 -6.48 40.87 -30.39
CA ILE A 416 -6.78 42.16 -31.02
C ILE A 416 -7.45 43.00 -29.92
N LEU A 417 -6.68 43.98 -29.42
CA LEU A 417 -7.07 45.31 -28.93
C LEU A 417 -8.46 45.44 -28.26
N THR A 418 -8.46 45.40 -26.92
CA THR A 418 -9.17 46.48 -26.16
C THR A 418 -8.44 46.66 -24.82
N GLN A 419 -7.74 47.78 -24.74
CA GLN A 419 -7.30 48.40 -23.50
C GLN A 419 -8.51 48.82 -22.71
N ASN A 420 -8.59 48.39 -21.44
CA ASN A 420 -9.12 49.23 -20.36
C ASN A 420 -8.54 48.78 -19.03
N PRO A 421 -7.99 49.71 -18.25
CA PRO A 421 -7.34 49.38 -16.98
C PRO A 421 -8.35 49.49 -15.83
N GLY A 422 -8.32 48.53 -14.92
CA GLY A 422 -8.78 48.77 -13.58
C GLY A 422 -9.88 47.86 -13.07
N THR A 423 -9.50 46.79 -12.39
CA THR A 423 -10.11 46.36 -11.12
C THR A 423 -9.23 45.24 -10.51
N PRO A 424 -8.96 45.24 -9.22
CA PRO A 424 -8.07 44.27 -8.59
C PRO A 424 -8.78 42.92 -8.41
N ARG A 425 -8.11 41.84 -8.87
CA ARG A 425 -8.50 40.46 -8.57
C ARG A 425 -8.23 40.16 -7.09
N LYS A 426 -9.27 39.74 -6.40
CA LYS A 426 -9.17 39.12 -5.08
C LYS A 426 -8.58 37.72 -5.21
N ASP A 427 -7.66 37.43 -4.30
CA ASP A 427 -6.97 36.19 -4.12
C ASP A 427 -7.92 34.99 -4.03
N SER A 428 -7.78 34.03 -4.98
CA SER A 428 -8.40 32.71 -4.93
C SER A 428 -7.39 31.58 -4.72
N ASP A 429 -6.18 31.93 -4.26
CA ASP A 429 -5.06 30.99 -4.19
C ASP A 429 -5.00 30.11 -2.93
N SER A 430 -5.98 30.22 -2.01
CA SER A 430 -5.89 29.50 -0.73
C SER A 430 -6.55 28.10 -0.68
N LEU A 431 -7.28 27.68 -1.73
CA LEU A 431 -8.01 26.39 -1.73
C LEU A 431 -7.27 25.24 -2.44
N TRP A 432 -6.23 25.53 -3.22
CA TRP A 432 -5.51 24.52 -4.02
C TRP A 432 -4.39 23.81 -3.29
N SER A 433 -3.86 24.40 -2.22
CA SER A 433 -2.72 23.83 -1.49
C SER A 433 -3.10 22.63 -0.59
N THR A 434 -4.37 22.43 -0.29
CA THR A 434 -4.82 21.43 0.69
C THR A 434 -5.15 20.06 0.07
N VAL A 435 -5.48 19.99 -1.22
CA VAL A 435 -5.95 18.76 -1.86
C VAL A 435 -4.89 18.04 -2.69
N ASN A 436 -3.82 18.74 -3.09
CA ASN A 436 -2.78 18.19 -3.98
C ASN A 436 -1.49 17.75 -3.28
N ASN A 437 -1.48 17.63 -1.95
CA ASN A 437 -0.32 17.09 -1.26
C ASN A 437 -0.43 15.56 -1.20
N PRO A 438 0.40 14.79 -1.93
CA PRO A 438 0.37 13.33 -1.91
C PRO A 438 0.54 12.71 -0.52
N LYS A 439 0.99 13.49 0.46
CA LYS A 439 1.20 13.04 1.84
C LYS A 439 -0.10 12.94 2.66
N ASP A 440 -1.17 13.63 2.25
CA ASP A 440 -2.43 13.62 2.98
C ASP A 440 -3.37 12.45 2.60
N PHE A 441 -3.07 11.74 1.50
CA PHE A 441 -3.82 10.57 1.04
C PHE A 441 -3.31 9.23 1.59
N ASP A 442 -2.30 9.24 2.46
CA ASP A 442 -1.71 8.02 3.04
C ASP A 442 -2.47 7.51 4.30
N LYS A 443 -3.64 8.10 4.61
CA LYS A 443 -4.52 7.60 5.67
C LYS A 443 -5.38 6.48 5.11
N THR A 444 -5.08 5.27 5.52
CA THR A 444 -5.86 4.06 5.29
C THR A 444 -7.30 4.24 5.78
N VAL A 445 -8.26 4.10 4.88
CA VAL A 445 -9.70 4.06 5.20
C VAL A 445 -10.16 2.61 5.10
N ASP A 446 -10.79 2.12 6.14
CA ASP A 446 -11.42 0.78 6.17
C ASP A 446 -12.68 0.77 5.30
N PHE A 447 -12.59 0.14 4.13
CA PHE A 447 -13.70 0.01 3.17
C PHE A 447 -14.70 -1.09 3.52
N GLY A 448 -14.38 -1.96 4.47
CA GLY A 448 -15.28 -3.04 4.90
C GLY A 448 -16.58 -2.53 5.50
N THR A 449 -16.55 -1.35 6.14
CA THR A 449 -17.71 -0.78 6.83
C THR A 449 -18.59 0.07 5.91
N ILE A 450 -18.06 0.57 4.79
CA ILE A 450 -18.80 1.50 3.91
C ILE A 450 -19.74 0.76 2.95
N LEU A 451 -19.45 -0.50 2.62
CA LEU A 451 -20.26 -1.28 1.66
C LEU A 451 -21.41 -2.08 2.28
N THR A 452 -21.49 -2.14 3.62
CA THR A 452 -22.56 -2.89 4.32
C THR A 452 -23.83 -2.09 4.56
N ASP A 453 -23.82 -0.76 4.37
CA ASP A 453 -24.99 0.11 4.62
C ASP A 453 -25.84 0.40 3.37
N VAL A 454 -25.50 -0.21 2.23
CA VAL A 454 -26.38 -0.12 1.05
C VAL A 454 -27.34 -1.33 1.06
N GLU A 455 -28.50 -1.17 1.68
CA GLU A 455 -29.61 -2.09 1.53
C GLU A 455 -29.98 -2.24 0.05
N PRO A 456 -30.16 -3.45 -0.48
CA PRO A 456 -30.62 -3.63 -1.85
C PRO A 456 -32.11 -3.22 -1.90
N HIS A 457 -32.40 -2.18 -2.63
CA HIS A 457 -33.78 -1.89 -3.04
C HIS A 457 -34.29 -3.08 -3.86
N SER A 458 -35.18 -3.87 -3.24
CA SER A 458 -35.96 -4.88 -3.91
C SER A 458 -36.92 -4.19 -4.90
N PRO A 459 -37.07 -4.71 -6.14
CA PRO A 459 -38.10 -4.22 -7.05
C PRO A 459 -39.48 -4.57 -6.48
N GLN A 460 -40.35 -3.60 -6.34
CA GLN A 460 -41.78 -3.81 -6.12
C GLN A 460 -42.33 -4.51 -7.35
N GLU A 461 -42.83 -5.72 -7.14
CA GLU A 461 -43.74 -6.42 -8.06
C GLU A 461 -45.07 -5.65 -8.09
N ASP A 462 -45.33 -4.98 -9.20
CA ASP A 462 -46.65 -4.47 -9.54
C ASP A 462 -47.52 -5.66 -10.01
N ASP A 463 -48.34 -6.16 -9.10
CA ASP A 463 -49.44 -7.08 -9.36
C ASP A 463 -50.54 -6.34 -10.16
N LYS A 464 -50.56 -6.47 -11.47
CA LYS A 464 -51.76 -6.19 -12.27
C LYS A 464 -52.53 -7.45 -12.57
N LYS A 465 -53.52 -7.69 -11.70
CA LYS A 465 -54.75 -8.41 -12.11
C LYS A 465 -55.48 -7.64 -13.19
N THR A 466 -55.72 -8.25 -14.31
CA THR A 466 -57.03 -8.09 -15.02
C THR A 466 -57.24 -9.22 -16.02
N THR A 467 -58.36 -9.92 -15.75
CA THR A 467 -59.30 -10.64 -16.66
C THR A 467 -58.72 -11.43 -17.84
#